data_482a6c013cbbb611ec4c6298feb122c7
#
_entry.id   482a6c013cbbb611ec4c6298feb122c7
#
_cell.length_a   1.000
_cell.length_b   1.000
_cell.length_c   1.000
_cell.angle_alpha   90.00
_cell.angle_beta   90.00
_cell.angle_gamma   90.00
#
_symmetry.space_group_name_H-M   'P 1'
#
loop_
_entity.id
_entity.type
_entity.pdbx_description
1 polymer ?
#
loop_
_entity_poly.entity_id
_entity_poly.type
_entity_poly.pdbx_seq_one_letter_code
_entity_poly.pdbx_strand_id
1 'polypeptide(L)'
;MSKELAKTYDPKGLEDRLYQKWLDKKYFHAEVNPDKKPFTIVIPPPNVTGQLHMGHALDETMQDILIRFKRMQGYEALWQPGTDHAAIATEVKVTAKLKEQGIDKDEIGREEFLKHAWAWKEEYGGKIINQLKKLGASADWDRERFTMDEGCSKAVQEVFIRLYEKGYIYKGSRIINWCPVCQTSISDAEVEHVDQDGFFWHINYPIVGEEGKFVEIATTRPETLFGDTAVAVNPDDERYQHLIGKMLKLPLTDREIPVIADAYVDKEFGTGCVKITPAHDPNDFEVGKRHNLPEINIMNDDATINELGGKYAGMDRYEARKAMVKDLEDLGLLVKVVPHQHNVGTHDRCKTTVEPMIKPQWFVKMEEMAKPAIEALKKGDLQFVPERFGKTYLHWLENIRDWCISRQLWWGHRIPAYYCDDGGETVVAREMP
;
A
#
# COMPACT_ATOMS: atom_id res chain seq x y z
N MET A 1 -54.57 -4.40 34.73
CA MET A 1 -53.45 -4.17 35.65
C MET A 1 -52.39 -3.33 34.91
N SER A 2 -52.23 -2.09 35.32
CA SER A 2 -51.14 -1.27 34.82
C SER A 2 -49.82 -1.90 35.29
N LYS A 3 -48.96 -2.33 34.37
CA LYS A 3 -47.61 -2.76 34.72
C LYS A 3 -46.85 -1.51 35.14
N GLU A 4 -46.59 -1.35 36.43
CA GLU A 4 -45.64 -0.33 36.87
C GLU A 4 -44.27 -0.56 36.21
N LEU A 5 -43.76 0.47 35.60
CA LEU A 5 -42.38 0.46 35.05
C LEU A 5 -41.37 0.41 36.18
N ALA A 6 -40.28 -0.30 36.03
CA ALA A 6 -39.17 -0.29 36.94
C ALA A 6 -38.60 1.15 37.06
N LYS A 7 -38.11 1.54 38.27
CA LYS A 7 -37.55 2.86 38.49
C LYS A 7 -36.28 3.15 37.70
N THR A 8 -35.57 2.10 37.29
CA THR A 8 -34.35 2.19 36.54
C THR A 8 -34.44 1.32 35.29
N TYR A 9 -33.81 1.77 34.21
CA TYR A 9 -33.71 0.96 32.99
C TYR A 9 -32.74 -0.20 33.19
N ASP A 10 -33.18 -1.41 32.92
CA ASP A 10 -32.32 -2.60 32.87
C ASP A 10 -32.30 -3.15 31.42
N PRO A 11 -31.15 -3.06 30.72
CA PRO A 11 -31.00 -3.52 29.34
C PRO A 11 -31.05 -5.05 29.22
N LYS A 12 -30.78 -5.79 30.32
CA LYS A 12 -30.66 -7.25 30.30
C LYS A 12 -31.92 -7.93 29.79
N GLY A 13 -31.79 -8.67 28.71
CA GLY A 13 -32.89 -9.41 28.08
C GLY A 13 -33.96 -8.55 27.40
N LEU A 14 -34.03 -7.24 27.66
CA LEU A 14 -34.97 -6.35 26.99
C LEU A 14 -34.47 -6.01 25.56
N GLU A 15 -33.22 -5.56 25.46
CA GLU A 15 -32.62 -5.15 24.17
C GLU A 15 -32.57 -6.35 23.22
N ASP A 16 -32.08 -7.50 23.65
CA ASP A 16 -32.02 -8.72 22.83
C ASP A 16 -33.37 -9.15 22.31
N ARG A 17 -34.40 -9.11 23.19
CA ARG A 17 -35.77 -9.45 22.82
C ARG A 17 -36.39 -8.47 21.83
N LEU A 18 -36.14 -7.18 21.99
CA LEU A 18 -36.62 -6.16 21.04
C LEU A 18 -35.92 -6.28 19.70
N TYR A 19 -34.63 -6.46 19.72
CA TYR A 19 -33.82 -6.59 18.49
C TYR A 19 -34.25 -7.86 17.72
N GLN A 20 -34.40 -9.00 18.42
CA GLN A 20 -34.89 -10.24 17.78
C GLN A 20 -36.28 -10.05 17.17
N LYS A 21 -37.17 -9.35 17.87
CA LYS A 21 -38.51 -9.02 17.32
C LYS A 21 -38.43 -8.20 16.03
N TRP A 22 -37.46 -7.27 15.92
CA TRP A 22 -37.26 -6.48 14.70
C TRP A 22 -36.76 -7.36 13.55
N LEU A 23 -35.87 -8.29 13.83
CA LEU A 23 -35.36 -9.26 12.85
C LEU A 23 -36.50 -10.20 12.37
N ASP A 24 -37.27 -10.79 13.29
CA ASP A 24 -38.39 -11.69 12.99
C ASP A 24 -39.47 -11.00 12.12
N LYS A 25 -39.63 -9.69 12.33
CA LYS A 25 -40.58 -8.88 11.57
C LYS A 25 -39.96 -8.30 10.27
N LYS A 26 -38.69 -8.58 9.99
CA LYS A 26 -37.96 -8.08 8.82
C LYS A 26 -38.06 -6.56 8.64
N TYR A 27 -38.05 -5.80 9.74
CA TYR A 27 -38.19 -4.35 9.67
C TYR A 27 -37.01 -3.65 8.97
N PHE A 28 -35.89 -4.32 8.85
CA PHE A 28 -34.65 -3.78 8.22
C PHE A 28 -34.46 -4.23 6.77
N HIS A 29 -35.30 -5.20 6.33
CA HIS A 29 -35.22 -5.73 4.97
C HIS A 29 -35.78 -4.72 3.96
N ALA A 30 -35.08 -4.58 2.84
CA ALA A 30 -35.44 -3.69 1.74
C ALA A 30 -35.58 -4.50 0.44
N GLU A 31 -36.60 -4.15 -0.37
CA GLU A 31 -36.81 -4.78 -1.65
C GLU A 31 -36.94 -3.74 -2.77
N VAL A 32 -36.85 -4.18 -4.01
CA VAL A 32 -37.11 -3.29 -5.13
C VAL A 32 -38.58 -2.90 -5.17
N ASN A 33 -38.87 -1.64 -4.88
CA ASN A 33 -40.21 -1.08 -4.88
C ASN A 33 -40.26 0.18 -5.77
N PRO A 34 -40.87 0.09 -6.98
CA PRO A 34 -40.95 1.21 -7.91
C PRO A 34 -41.82 2.38 -7.39
N ASP A 35 -42.70 2.15 -6.41
CA ASP A 35 -43.59 3.18 -5.87
C ASP A 35 -42.93 4.00 -4.75
N LYS A 36 -41.73 3.62 -4.30
CA LYS A 36 -40.98 4.32 -3.26
C LYS A 36 -39.65 4.84 -3.77
N LYS A 37 -39.22 5.99 -3.24
CA LYS A 37 -37.88 6.49 -3.50
C LYS A 37 -36.84 5.58 -2.82
N PRO A 38 -35.81 5.12 -3.53
CA PRO A 38 -34.75 4.36 -2.93
C PRO A 38 -33.81 5.26 -2.11
N PHE A 39 -33.27 4.71 -1.03
CA PHE A 39 -32.16 5.30 -0.28
C PHE A 39 -31.25 4.19 0.20
N THR A 40 -29.99 4.19 -0.23
CA THR A 40 -29.06 3.11 0.10
C THR A 40 -27.79 3.67 0.74
N ILE A 41 -27.38 3.04 1.84
CA ILE A 41 -26.05 3.18 2.42
C ILE A 41 -25.36 1.82 2.31
N VAL A 42 -24.14 1.82 1.80
CA VAL A 42 -23.23 0.67 1.89
C VAL A 42 -22.34 0.92 3.10
N ILE A 43 -22.32 -0.01 4.03
CA ILE A 43 -21.46 0.09 5.21
C ILE A 43 -20.00 0.17 4.79
N PRO A 44 -19.15 1.01 5.39
CA PRO A 44 -17.70 0.80 5.32
C PRO A 44 -17.41 -0.52 6.05
N PRO A 45 -17.11 -1.61 5.31
CA PRO A 45 -17.10 -2.94 5.93
C PRO A 45 -15.96 -3.05 6.94
N PRO A 46 -16.23 -3.33 8.24
CA PRO A 46 -15.16 -3.47 9.22
C PRO A 46 -14.20 -4.61 8.86
N ASN A 47 -12.91 -4.35 9.03
CA ASN A 47 -11.85 -5.33 8.83
C ASN A 47 -11.95 -6.45 9.87
N VAL A 48 -11.82 -7.71 9.44
CA VAL A 48 -11.84 -8.87 10.37
C VAL A 48 -10.52 -9.02 11.15
N THR A 49 -9.91 -7.90 11.54
CA THR A 49 -8.63 -7.85 12.25
C THR A 49 -8.77 -7.85 13.77
N GLY A 50 -9.99 -7.74 14.29
CA GLY A 50 -10.27 -7.68 15.71
C GLY A 50 -11.70 -7.31 16.04
N GLN A 51 -11.91 -6.79 17.24
CA GLN A 51 -13.22 -6.32 17.70
C GLN A 51 -13.45 -4.87 17.27
N LEU A 52 -14.72 -4.45 17.23
CA LEU A 52 -15.09 -3.06 17.02
C LEU A 52 -14.64 -2.18 18.19
N HIS A 53 -14.37 -0.93 17.90
CA HIS A 53 -14.03 0.12 18.86
C HIS A 53 -14.96 1.33 18.73
N MET A 54 -14.80 2.34 19.59
CA MET A 54 -15.68 3.52 19.62
C MET A 54 -15.76 4.27 18.29
N GLY A 55 -14.70 4.26 17.48
CA GLY A 55 -14.72 4.86 16.15
C GLY A 55 -15.73 4.17 15.23
N HIS A 56 -15.79 2.84 15.22
CA HIS A 56 -16.82 2.08 14.50
C HIS A 56 -18.22 2.39 15.02
N ALA A 57 -18.40 2.44 16.36
CA ALA A 57 -19.70 2.75 16.94
C ALA A 57 -20.20 4.14 16.53
N LEU A 58 -19.31 5.15 16.44
CA LEU A 58 -19.67 6.48 15.97
C LEU A 58 -20.09 6.47 14.50
N ASP A 59 -19.28 5.87 13.64
CA ASP A 59 -19.54 5.77 12.19
C ASP A 59 -20.86 5.05 11.90
N GLU A 60 -21.05 3.86 12.48
CA GLU A 60 -22.23 3.04 12.30
C GLU A 60 -23.50 3.69 12.86
N THR A 61 -23.40 4.40 13.99
CA THR A 61 -24.53 5.13 14.56
C THR A 61 -25.00 6.26 13.66
N MET A 62 -24.09 6.98 13.02
CA MET A 62 -24.45 8.05 12.08
C MET A 62 -25.21 7.49 10.85
N GLN A 63 -24.77 6.36 10.32
CA GLN A 63 -25.45 5.67 9.22
C GLN A 63 -26.82 5.16 9.65
N ASP A 64 -26.94 4.54 10.85
CA ASP A 64 -28.19 4.00 11.37
C ASP A 64 -29.25 5.10 11.58
N ILE A 65 -28.82 6.27 12.08
CA ILE A 65 -29.71 7.43 12.21
C ILE A 65 -30.30 7.82 10.85
N LEU A 66 -29.47 7.93 9.82
CA LEU A 66 -29.93 8.30 8.47
C LEU A 66 -30.87 7.25 7.88
N ILE A 67 -30.55 5.98 7.98
CA ILE A 67 -31.39 4.87 7.48
C ILE A 67 -32.74 4.84 8.18
N ARG A 68 -32.77 4.96 9.50
CA ARG A 68 -34.04 5.01 10.27
C ARG A 68 -34.86 6.22 9.90
N PHE A 69 -34.23 7.39 9.77
CA PHE A 69 -34.92 8.60 9.37
C PHE A 69 -35.55 8.46 7.97
N LYS A 70 -34.82 7.88 7.00
CA LYS A 70 -35.34 7.65 5.66
C LYS A 70 -36.48 6.63 5.63
N ARG A 71 -36.41 5.57 6.42
CA ARG A 71 -37.56 4.64 6.60
C ARG A 71 -38.78 5.36 7.15
N MET A 72 -38.63 6.22 8.16
CA MET A 72 -39.72 7.04 8.70
C MET A 72 -40.33 7.99 7.68
N GLN A 73 -39.54 8.47 6.71
CA GLN A 73 -40.00 9.30 5.60
C GLN A 73 -40.67 8.50 4.47
N GLY A 74 -40.78 7.18 4.58
CA GLY A 74 -41.42 6.32 3.59
C GLY A 74 -40.55 5.89 2.43
N TYR A 75 -39.23 6.11 2.50
CA TYR A 75 -38.28 5.60 1.49
C TYR A 75 -38.17 4.08 1.59
N GLU A 76 -37.82 3.43 0.46
CA GLU A 76 -37.30 2.09 0.47
C GLU A 76 -35.80 2.19 0.81
N ALA A 77 -35.46 1.93 2.09
CA ALA A 77 -34.16 2.25 2.63
C ALA A 77 -33.37 0.97 2.92
N LEU A 78 -32.28 0.79 2.17
CA LEU A 78 -31.33 -0.32 2.33
C LEU A 78 -30.06 0.15 3.06
N TRP A 79 -29.74 -0.46 4.17
CA TRP A 79 -28.38 -0.41 4.73
C TRP A 79 -27.72 -1.76 4.49
N GLN A 80 -26.78 -1.79 3.52
CA GLN A 80 -26.08 -2.99 3.09
C GLN A 80 -24.93 -3.28 4.07
N PRO A 81 -25.01 -4.35 4.89
CA PRO A 81 -23.95 -4.72 5.81
C PRO A 81 -22.90 -5.61 5.15
N GLY A 82 -21.72 -5.66 5.77
CA GLY A 82 -20.64 -6.57 5.39
C GLY A 82 -19.43 -6.45 6.28
N THR A 83 -18.47 -7.34 6.03
CA THR A 83 -17.13 -7.32 6.66
C THR A 83 -16.05 -7.47 5.59
N ASP A 84 -14.87 -6.91 5.87
CA ASP A 84 -13.75 -6.94 4.96
C ASP A 84 -12.71 -7.97 5.40
N HIS A 85 -12.22 -8.77 4.46
CA HIS A 85 -11.11 -9.70 4.65
C HIS A 85 -9.78 -9.01 4.99
N ALA A 86 -9.64 -7.74 4.63
CA ALA A 86 -8.51 -6.86 4.98
C ALA A 86 -7.12 -7.45 4.68
N ALA A 87 -7.04 -8.30 3.67
CA ALA A 87 -5.80 -8.90 3.11
C ALA A 87 -4.56 -8.85 4.02
N ILE A 88 -3.65 -7.87 3.82
CA ILE A 88 -2.39 -7.70 4.57
C ILE A 88 -2.64 -7.66 6.08
N ALA A 89 -3.59 -6.86 6.52
CA ALA A 89 -3.81 -6.63 7.95
C ALA A 89 -4.24 -7.92 8.68
N THR A 90 -5.09 -8.74 8.05
CA THR A 90 -5.51 -10.04 8.60
C THR A 90 -4.37 -11.05 8.54
N GLU A 91 -3.63 -11.11 7.42
CA GLU A 91 -2.47 -12.01 7.29
C GLU A 91 -1.43 -11.73 8.37
N VAL A 92 -1.09 -10.46 8.63
CA VAL A 92 -0.18 -10.05 9.72
C VAL A 92 -0.69 -10.53 11.08
N LYS A 93 -2.00 -10.40 11.36
CA LYS A 93 -2.58 -10.84 12.65
C LYS A 93 -2.54 -12.36 12.82
N VAL A 94 -2.89 -13.10 11.77
CA VAL A 94 -2.86 -14.57 11.79
C VAL A 94 -1.42 -15.06 11.93
N THR A 95 -0.47 -14.50 11.19
CA THR A 95 0.95 -14.82 11.29
C THR A 95 1.50 -14.56 12.71
N ALA A 96 1.15 -13.42 13.31
CA ALA A 96 1.56 -13.11 14.68
C ALA A 96 1.00 -14.13 15.69
N LYS A 97 -0.29 -14.52 15.55
CA LYS A 97 -0.90 -15.54 16.42
C LYS A 97 -0.24 -16.92 16.27
N LEU A 98 0.12 -17.31 15.05
CA LEU A 98 0.84 -18.56 14.79
C LEU A 98 2.24 -18.53 15.43
N LYS A 99 2.96 -17.42 15.29
CA LYS A 99 4.28 -17.23 15.88
C LYS A 99 4.25 -17.30 17.41
N GLU A 100 3.21 -16.77 18.07
CA GLU A 100 3.00 -16.93 19.52
C GLU A 100 2.82 -18.39 19.92
N GLN A 101 2.35 -19.24 19.03
CA GLN A 101 2.19 -20.68 19.21
C GLN A 101 3.44 -21.47 18.81
N GLY A 102 4.51 -20.79 18.37
CA GLY A 102 5.75 -21.43 17.90
C GLY A 102 5.63 -22.03 16.50
N ILE A 103 4.64 -21.59 15.72
CA ILE A 103 4.38 -22.08 14.36
C ILE A 103 4.89 -21.04 13.35
N ASP A 104 5.76 -21.47 12.44
CA ASP A 104 6.19 -20.66 11.32
C ASP A 104 5.23 -20.82 10.14
N LYS A 105 4.80 -19.67 9.56
CA LYS A 105 3.89 -19.61 8.43
C LYS A 105 4.44 -20.40 7.22
N ASP A 106 5.71 -20.21 6.91
CA ASP A 106 6.32 -20.77 5.70
C ASP A 106 6.55 -22.29 5.84
N GLU A 107 6.79 -22.78 7.08
CA GLU A 107 6.92 -24.21 7.36
C GLU A 107 5.60 -24.98 7.17
N ILE A 108 4.46 -24.38 7.56
CA ILE A 108 3.15 -25.05 7.41
C ILE A 108 2.59 -24.98 6.01
N GLY A 109 3.09 -24.05 5.20
CA GLY A 109 2.65 -23.85 3.83
C GLY A 109 1.28 -23.18 3.67
N ARG A 110 0.97 -22.78 2.41
CA ARG A 110 -0.18 -21.94 2.08
C ARG A 110 -1.53 -22.56 2.47
N GLU A 111 -1.74 -23.84 2.21
CA GLU A 111 -3.03 -24.47 2.44
C GLU A 111 -3.39 -24.53 3.93
N GLU A 112 -2.43 -24.89 4.77
CA GLU A 112 -2.65 -24.93 6.23
C GLU A 112 -2.82 -23.52 6.80
N PHE A 113 -1.99 -22.57 6.36
CA PHE A 113 -2.16 -21.16 6.74
C PHE A 113 -3.56 -20.64 6.42
N LEU A 114 -4.13 -20.95 5.26
CA LEU A 114 -5.47 -20.52 4.88
C LEU A 114 -6.55 -21.08 5.80
N LYS A 115 -6.41 -22.30 6.33
CA LYS A 115 -7.35 -22.84 7.35
C LYS A 115 -7.35 -21.97 8.61
N HIS A 116 -6.15 -21.55 9.07
CA HIS A 116 -6.05 -20.63 10.21
C HIS A 116 -6.67 -19.26 9.91
N ALA A 117 -6.48 -18.73 8.70
CA ALA A 117 -7.05 -17.46 8.30
C ALA A 117 -8.58 -17.51 8.20
N TRP A 118 -9.16 -18.59 7.67
CA TRP A 118 -10.60 -18.80 7.67
C TRP A 118 -11.17 -18.97 9.09
N ALA A 119 -10.50 -19.71 9.96
CA ALA A 119 -10.91 -19.85 11.37
C ALA A 119 -10.89 -18.49 12.09
N TRP A 120 -9.87 -17.67 11.82
CA TRP A 120 -9.78 -16.28 12.30
C TRP A 120 -10.98 -15.44 11.81
N LYS A 121 -11.30 -15.50 10.52
CA LYS A 121 -12.47 -14.80 9.93
C LYS A 121 -13.77 -15.22 10.61
N GLU A 122 -14.00 -16.53 10.83
CA GLU A 122 -15.21 -16.99 11.50
C GLU A 122 -15.30 -16.44 12.94
N GLU A 123 -14.21 -16.44 13.68
CA GLU A 123 -14.18 -15.92 15.04
C GLU A 123 -14.45 -14.41 15.08
N TYR A 124 -13.70 -13.61 14.34
CA TYR A 124 -13.76 -12.15 14.43
C TYR A 124 -14.90 -11.55 13.60
N GLY A 125 -15.19 -12.09 12.44
CA GLY A 125 -16.36 -11.69 11.64
C GLY A 125 -17.66 -11.89 12.42
N GLY A 126 -17.84 -13.04 13.05
CA GLY A 126 -18.99 -13.31 13.93
C GLY A 126 -19.08 -12.35 15.12
N LYS A 127 -17.94 -12.02 15.76
CA LYS A 127 -17.89 -11.03 16.84
C LYS A 127 -18.32 -9.64 16.37
N ILE A 128 -17.81 -9.18 15.23
CA ILE A 128 -18.15 -7.88 14.63
C ILE A 128 -19.64 -7.77 14.39
N ILE A 129 -20.24 -8.74 13.70
CA ILE A 129 -21.68 -8.75 13.41
C ILE A 129 -22.51 -8.74 14.70
N ASN A 130 -22.11 -9.51 15.71
CA ASN A 130 -22.80 -9.52 17.00
C ASN A 130 -22.68 -8.17 17.73
N GLN A 131 -21.52 -7.50 17.66
CA GLN A 131 -21.33 -6.17 18.23
C GLN A 131 -22.21 -5.12 17.53
N LEU A 132 -22.31 -5.14 16.20
CA LEU A 132 -23.21 -4.27 15.45
C LEU A 132 -24.69 -4.49 15.85
N LYS A 133 -25.11 -5.76 15.98
CA LYS A 133 -26.46 -6.10 16.47
C LYS A 133 -26.69 -5.60 17.91
N LYS A 134 -25.69 -5.65 18.77
CA LYS A 134 -25.75 -5.11 20.14
C LYS A 134 -25.83 -3.58 20.19
N LEU A 135 -25.23 -2.88 19.22
CA LEU A 135 -25.43 -1.45 19.03
C LEU A 135 -26.84 -1.09 18.55
N GLY A 136 -27.63 -2.10 18.14
CA GLY A 136 -28.97 -1.91 17.60
C GLY A 136 -28.99 -1.55 16.12
N ALA A 137 -27.91 -1.77 15.39
CA ALA A 137 -27.77 -1.44 13.97
C ALA A 137 -28.92 -2.03 13.13
N SER A 138 -29.62 -1.19 12.37
CA SER A 138 -30.78 -1.58 11.56
C SER A 138 -30.41 -1.94 10.12
N ALA A 139 -29.33 -2.68 9.96
CA ALA A 139 -28.85 -3.17 8.67
C ALA A 139 -29.68 -4.36 8.16
N ASP A 140 -29.72 -4.53 6.84
CA ASP A 140 -30.39 -5.67 6.19
C ASP A 140 -29.49 -6.92 6.25
N TRP A 141 -29.59 -7.66 7.34
CA TRP A 141 -28.75 -8.83 7.62
C TRP A 141 -29.02 -10.02 6.66
N ASP A 142 -30.15 -10.04 5.96
CA ASP A 142 -30.41 -11.03 4.91
C ASP A 142 -29.47 -10.81 3.70
N ARG A 143 -28.85 -9.61 3.58
CA ARG A 143 -27.93 -9.22 2.52
C ARG A 143 -26.49 -9.07 2.98
N GLU A 144 -26.15 -9.58 4.17
CA GLU A 144 -24.78 -9.54 4.68
C GLU A 144 -23.80 -10.10 3.66
N ARG A 145 -22.69 -9.38 3.46
CA ARG A 145 -21.60 -9.78 2.55
C ARG A 145 -20.27 -9.87 3.29
N PHE A 146 -19.43 -10.74 2.79
CA PHE A 146 -18.02 -10.78 3.12
C PHE A 146 -17.21 -10.55 1.83
N THR A 147 -16.23 -9.67 1.87
CA THR A 147 -15.52 -9.29 0.64
C THR A 147 -14.80 -10.43 -0.08
N MET A 148 -14.59 -11.59 0.58
CA MET A 148 -14.11 -12.83 -0.04
C MET A 148 -15.18 -13.93 -0.13
N ASP A 149 -16.46 -13.62 -0.01
CA ASP A 149 -17.51 -14.62 -0.31
C ASP A 149 -17.48 -14.99 -1.80
N GLU A 150 -18.17 -16.06 -2.15
CA GLU A 150 -18.19 -16.59 -3.52
C GLU A 150 -18.64 -15.53 -4.54
N GLY A 151 -19.69 -14.76 -4.22
CA GLY A 151 -20.21 -13.75 -5.13
C GLY A 151 -19.26 -12.57 -5.32
N CYS A 152 -18.68 -12.05 -4.24
CA CYS A 152 -17.67 -10.99 -4.31
C CYS A 152 -16.41 -11.47 -5.04
N SER A 153 -15.96 -12.70 -4.78
CA SER A 153 -14.81 -13.30 -5.46
C SER A 153 -15.01 -13.42 -6.97
N LYS A 154 -16.19 -13.89 -7.40
CA LYS A 154 -16.57 -13.94 -8.83
C LYS A 154 -16.61 -12.53 -9.45
N ALA A 155 -17.17 -11.56 -8.73
CA ALA A 155 -17.23 -10.17 -9.21
C ALA A 155 -15.84 -9.56 -9.40
N VAL A 156 -14.93 -9.76 -8.44
CA VAL A 156 -13.54 -9.28 -8.53
C VAL A 156 -12.82 -9.91 -9.72
N GLN A 157 -12.95 -11.22 -9.89
CA GLN A 157 -12.38 -11.94 -11.03
C GLN A 157 -12.91 -11.41 -12.37
N GLU A 158 -14.22 -11.22 -12.48
CA GLU A 158 -14.85 -10.69 -13.71
C GLU A 158 -14.41 -9.26 -14.01
N VAL A 159 -14.30 -8.39 -13.00
CA VAL A 159 -13.79 -7.02 -13.17
C VAL A 159 -12.35 -7.04 -13.65
N PHE A 160 -11.49 -7.88 -13.04
CA PHE A 160 -10.09 -8.02 -13.47
C PHE A 160 -10.01 -8.39 -14.96
N ILE A 161 -10.73 -9.43 -15.38
CA ILE A 161 -10.70 -9.90 -16.76
C ILE A 161 -11.19 -8.84 -17.73
N ARG A 162 -12.32 -8.18 -17.44
CA ARG A 162 -12.85 -7.11 -18.30
C ARG A 162 -11.90 -5.92 -18.44
N LEU A 163 -11.23 -5.54 -17.36
CA LEU A 163 -10.25 -4.46 -17.41
C LEU A 163 -8.99 -4.89 -18.18
N TYR A 164 -8.58 -6.14 -18.06
CA TYR A 164 -7.48 -6.70 -18.83
C TYR A 164 -7.81 -6.74 -20.35
N GLU A 165 -8.99 -7.25 -20.72
CA GLU A 165 -9.48 -7.30 -22.10
C GLU A 165 -9.57 -5.88 -22.73
N LYS A 166 -9.87 -4.86 -21.93
CA LYS A 166 -9.87 -3.45 -22.34
C LYS A 166 -8.48 -2.80 -22.37
N GLY A 167 -7.44 -3.52 -21.98
CA GLY A 167 -6.06 -3.01 -21.92
C GLY A 167 -5.78 -2.04 -20.78
N TYR A 168 -6.66 -1.95 -19.77
CA TYR A 168 -6.44 -1.16 -18.57
C TYR A 168 -5.56 -1.88 -17.54
N ILE A 169 -5.64 -3.22 -17.45
CA ILE A 169 -4.75 -4.02 -16.61
C ILE A 169 -3.57 -4.53 -17.45
N TYR A 170 -2.37 -4.43 -16.91
CA TYR A 170 -1.15 -4.93 -17.53
C TYR A 170 -0.16 -5.42 -16.47
N LYS A 171 0.77 -6.30 -16.87
CA LYS A 171 1.92 -6.72 -16.08
C LYS A 171 3.15 -5.94 -16.53
N GLY A 172 3.90 -5.38 -15.60
CA GLY A 172 5.11 -4.62 -15.91
C GLY A 172 6.06 -4.53 -14.73
N SER A 173 7.34 -4.29 -15.02
CA SER A 173 8.35 -3.98 -14.01
C SER A 173 8.38 -2.48 -13.79
N ARG A 174 8.11 -2.07 -12.56
CA ARG A 174 8.15 -0.67 -12.12
C ARG A 174 8.69 -0.61 -10.70
N ILE A 175 9.16 0.57 -10.32
CA ILE A 175 9.48 0.81 -8.94
C ILE A 175 8.20 0.86 -8.11
N ILE A 176 8.18 0.11 -7.03
CA ILE A 176 7.04 -0.04 -6.12
C ILE A 176 7.49 0.14 -4.68
N ASN A 177 6.56 0.44 -3.80
CA ASN A 177 6.80 0.37 -2.36
C ASN A 177 6.77 -1.09 -1.93
N TRP A 178 7.88 -1.57 -1.37
CA TRP A 178 8.03 -2.94 -0.89
C TRP A 178 8.18 -2.98 0.63
N CYS A 179 7.42 -3.83 1.29
CA CYS A 179 7.60 -4.08 2.73
C CYS A 179 8.48 -5.33 2.94
N PRO A 180 9.72 -5.19 3.45
CA PRO A 180 10.63 -6.33 3.60
C PRO A 180 10.21 -7.31 4.69
N VAL A 181 9.41 -6.88 5.67
CA VAL A 181 8.90 -7.77 6.75
C VAL A 181 7.69 -8.56 6.28
N CYS A 182 6.74 -7.90 5.58
CA CYS A 182 5.57 -8.58 5.03
C CYS A 182 5.86 -9.26 3.69
N GLN A 183 7.02 -8.99 3.08
CA GLN A 183 7.47 -9.47 1.77
C GLN A 183 6.42 -9.30 0.67
N THR A 184 5.83 -8.12 0.62
CA THR A 184 4.79 -7.77 -0.35
C THR A 184 4.88 -6.31 -0.78
N SER A 185 4.37 -6.03 -1.98
CA SER A 185 4.11 -4.67 -2.42
C SER A 185 3.01 -4.04 -1.59
N ILE A 186 3.12 -2.74 -1.34
CA ILE A 186 2.09 -1.92 -0.69
C ILE A 186 1.76 -0.71 -1.57
N SER A 187 0.54 -0.20 -1.45
CA SER A 187 0.12 0.99 -2.19
C SER A 187 0.62 2.27 -1.51
N ASP A 188 0.62 3.40 -2.23
CA ASP A 188 0.98 4.69 -1.66
C ASP A 188 0.09 5.09 -0.48
N ALA A 189 -1.18 4.64 -0.47
CA ALA A 189 -2.12 4.87 0.62
C ALA A 189 -1.81 4.10 1.91
N GLU A 190 -0.99 3.03 1.81
CA GLU A 190 -0.54 2.20 2.94
C GLU A 190 0.83 2.66 3.48
N VAL A 191 1.41 3.71 2.89
CA VAL A 191 2.68 4.30 3.35
C VAL A 191 2.39 5.49 4.26
N GLU A 192 2.77 5.38 5.52
CA GLU A 192 2.77 6.49 6.48
C GLU A 192 4.15 7.14 6.50
N HIS A 193 4.19 8.45 6.40
CA HIS A 193 5.43 9.20 6.45
C HIS A 193 5.69 9.69 7.87
N VAL A 194 6.86 9.33 8.39
CA VAL A 194 7.29 9.70 9.74
C VAL A 194 8.66 10.40 9.68
N ASP A 195 8.81 11.45 10.48
CA ASP A 195 10.10 12.11 10.62
C ASP A 195 11.03 11.26 11.46
N GLN A 196 12.20 10.95 10.93
CA GLN A 196 13.25 10.19 11.60
C GLN A 196 14.55 10.97 11.63
N ASP A 197 15.25 10.86 12.75
CA ASP A 197 16.62 11.34 12.86
C ASP A 197 17.55 10.39 12.11
N GLY A 198 18.37 10.96 11.24
CA GLY A 198 19.33 10.26 10.43
C GLY A 198 20.55 11.12 10.16
N PHE A 199 21.23 10.84 9.07
CA PHE A 199 22.44 11.55 8.69
C PHE A 199 22.50 11.75 7.19
N PHE A 200 23.20 12.80 6.76
CA PHE A 200 23.80 12.86 5.45
C PHE A 200 25.25 12.39 5.56
N TRP A 201 25.57 11.35 4.80
CA TRP A 201 26.93 10.88 4.57
C TRP A 201 27.47 11.55 3.31
N HIS A 202 28.53 12.34 3.47
CA HIS A 202 29.24 13.00 2.38
C HIS A 202 30.38 12.11 1.91
N ILE A 203 30.33 11.67 0.66
CA ILE A 203 31.22 10.65 0.10
C ILE A 203 31.87 11.21 -1.17
N ASN A 204 33.18 11.06 -1.28
CA ASN A 204 33.97 11.44 -2.47
C ASN A 204 33.95 10.31 -3.51
N TYR A 205 33.49 10.64 -4.71
CA TYR A 205 33.54 9.75 -5.88
C TYR A 205 34.72 10.21 -6.75
N PRO A 206 35.83 9.41 -6.91
CA PRO A 206 36.99 9.77 -7.65
C PRO A 206 36.70 10.02 -9.15
N ILE A 207 37.25 11.05 -9.74
CA ILE A 207 37.12 11.30 -11.18
C ILE A 207 38.14 10.43 -11.93
N VAL A 208 37.67 9.64 -12.89
CA VAL A 208 38.51 8.74 -13.67
C VAL A 208 39.52 9.55 -14.49
N GLY A 209 40.80 9.21 -14.39
CA GLY A 209 41.88 9.88 -15.09
C GLY A 209 42.35 11.21 -14.48
N GLU A 210 41.79 11.63 -13.34
CA GLU A 210 42.18 12.87 -12.64
C GLU A 210 42.58 12.56 -11.19
N GLU A 211 43.79 12.16 -10.96
CA GLU A 211 44.31 11.79 -9.63
C GLU A 211 44.09 12.90 -8.58
N GLY A 212 43.53 12.49 -7.42
CA GLY A 212 43.25 13.40 -6.31
C GLY A 212 42.05 14.32 -6.48
N LYS A 213 41.28 14.18 -7.57
CA LYS A 213 40.03 14.93 -7.77
C LYS A 213 38.82 14.07 -7.56
N PHE A 214 37.78 14.64 -6.96
CA PHE A 214 36.57 13.97 -6.53
C PHE A 214 35.33 14.80 -6.84
N VAL A 215 34.19 14.11 -6.92
CA VAL A 215 32.88 14.72 -6.83
C VAL A 215 32.26 14.30 -5.47
N GLU A 216 31.90 15.28 -4.65
CA GLU A 216 31.31 15.03 -3.34
C GLU A 216 29.81 14.82 -3.48
N ILE A 217 29.32 13.67 -2.99
CA ILE A 217 27.91 13.28 -2.97
C ILE A 217 27.43 13.24 -1.52
N ALA A 218 26.26 13.79 -1.24
CA ALA A 218 25.58 13.64 0.05
C ALA A 218 24.39 12.69 -0.09
N THR A 219 24.34 11.64 0.73
CA THR A 219 23.25 10.66 0.70
C THR A 219 22.78 10.30 2.10
N THR A 220 21.49 10.00 2.24
CA THR A 220 20.89 9.41 3.46
C THR A 220 20.90 7.87 3.42
N ARG A 221 21.27 7.28 2.28
CA ARG A 221 21.21 5.83 2.03
C ARG A 221 22.51 5.26 1.43
N PRO A 222 23.61 5.24 2.19
CA PRO A 222 24.89 4.70 1.70
C PRO A 222 24.79 3.23 1.26
N GLU A 223 23.91 2.45 1.88
CA GLU A 223 23.70 1.02 1.57
C GLU A 223 23.25 0.76 0.13
N THR A 224 22.69 1.77 -0.56
CA THR A 224 22.26 1.62 -1.95
C THR A 224 23.35 1.94 -2.98
N LEU A 225 24.54 2.29 -2.54
CA LEU A 225 25.66 2.73 -3.39
C LEU A 225 25.98 1.74 -4.53
N PHE A 226 25.93 0.43 -4.27
CA PHE A 226 26.17 -0.57 -5.29
C PHE A 226 25.14 -0.57 -6.45
N GLY A 227 24.01 0.08 -6.25
CA GLY A 227 22.96 0.28 -7.26
C GLY A 227 23.12 1.57 -8.06
N ASP A 228 24.11 2.42 -7.76
CA ASP A 228 24.31 3.68 -8.46
C ASP A 228 24.72 3.43 -9.91
N THR A 229 24.14 4.21 -10.83
CA THR A 229 24.36 4.08 -12.27
C THR A 229 24.77 5.39 -12.93
N ALA A 230 24.63 6.52 -12.22
CA ALA A 230 25.11 7.83 -12.64
C ALA A 230 25.22 8.75 -11.42
N VAL A 231 25.89 9.90 -11.62
CA VAL A 231 25.76 11.09 -10.79
C VAL A 231 25.14 12.19 -11.64
N ALA A 232 24.04 12.77 -11.18
CA ALA A 232 23.38 13.87 -11.87
C ALA A 232 23.80 15.22 -11.31
N VAL A 233 23.93 16.20 -12.18
CA VAL A 233 24.15 17.62 -11.87
C VAL A 233 23.16 18.47 -12.65
N ASN A 234 22.82 19.64 -12.12
CA ASN A 234 21.97 20.56 -12.86
C ASN A 234 22.74 21.16 -14.06
N PRO A 235 22.17 21.16 -15.28
CA PRO A 235 22.86 21.71 -16.46
C PRO A 235 23.21 23.19 -16.34
N ASP A 236 22.48 23.94 -15.50
CA ASP A 236 22.72 25.39 -15.27
C ASP A 236 23.61 25.67 -14.03
N ASP A 237 24.22 24.63 -13.45
CA ASP A 237 25.14 24.80 -12.33
C ASP A 237 26.60 24.93 -12.83
N GLU A 238 27.09 26.16 -12.87
CA GLU A 238 28.44 26.47 -13.35
C GLU A 238 29.54 25.71 -12.58
N ARG A 239 29.29 25.32 -11.33
CA ARG A 239 30.25 24.56 -10.52
C ARG A 239 30.59 23.22 -11.14
N TYR A 240 29.63 22.59 -11.82
CA TYR A 240 29.71 21.20 -12.25
C TYR A 240 29.56 20.97 -13.75
N GLN A 241 29.29 22.02 -14.55
CA GLN A 241 29.17 21.89 -16.02
C GLN A 241 30.38 21.19 -16.66
N HIS A 242 31.60 21.45 -16.16
CA HIS A 242 32.83 20.86 -16.65
C HIS A 242 32.98 19.36 -16.36
N LEU A 243 32.12 18.81 -15.53
CA LEU A 243 32.06 17.36 -15.16
C LEU A 243 31.15 16.56 -16.05
N ILE A 244 30.19 17.19 -16.74
CA ILE A 244 29.19 16.50 -17.55
C ILE A 244 29.90 15.66 -18.62
N GLY A 245 29.56 14.36 -18.66
CA GLY A 245 30.15 13.36 -19.54
C GLY A 245 31.44 12.72 -19.03
N LYS A 246 32.03 13.18 -17.91
CA LYS A 246 33.14 12.48 -17.26
C LYS A 246 32.65 11.21 -16.56
N MET A 247 33.60 10.29 -16.33
CA MET A 247 33.35 9.08 -15.58
C MET A 247 33.87 9.22 -14.15
N LEU A 248 33.11 8.67 -13.21
CA LEU A 248 33.48 8.58 -11.79
C LEU A 248 33.69 7.13 -11.42
N LYS A 249 34.70 6.85 -10.61
CA LYS A 249 34.85 5.53 -10.00
C LYS A 249 33.85 5.40 -8.87
N LEU A 250 32.98 4.40 -8.96
CA LEU A 250 32.03 4.11 -7.90
C LEU A 250 32.75 3.51 -6.68
N PRO A 251 32.71 4.18 -5.51
CA PRO A 251 33.40 3.69 -4.31
C PRO A 251 33.04 2.23 -3.96
N LEU A 252 33.97 1.51 -3.34
CA LEU A 252 33.83 0.11 -2.92
C LEU A 252 33.59 -0.89 -4.07
N THR A 253 33.71 -0.47 -5.33
CA THR A 253 33.52 -1.30 -6.53
C THR A 253 34.61 -1.04 -7.57
N ASP A 254 34.64 -1.88 -8.61
CA ASP A 254 35.47 -1.63 -9.81
C ASP A 254 34.68 -0.95 -10.94
N ARG A 255 33.43 -0.54 -10.68
CA ARG A 255 32.57 0.10 -11.68
C ARG A 255 32.87 1.57 -11.84
N GLU A 256 32.65 2.05 -13.06
CA GLU A 256 32.67 3.46 -13.42
C GLU A 256 31.25 3.89 -13.83
N ILE A 257 30.83 5.08 -13.41
CA ILE A 257 29.52 5.65 -13.70
C ILE A 257 29.65 7.06 -14.28
N PRO A 258 28.79 7.47 -15.23
CA PRO A 258 28.88 8.79 -15.86
C PRO A 258 28.32 9.89 -14.97
N VAL A 259 28.82 11.10 -15.18
CA VAL A 259 28.16 12.34 -14.75
C VAL A 259 27.19 12.78 -15.84
N ILE A 260 25.91 12.90 -15.50
CA ILE A 260 24.83 13.30 -16.41
C ILE A 260 24.27 14.68 -16.03
N ALA A 261 23.65 15.36 -17.00
CA ALA A 261 22.95 16.63 -16.77
C ALA A 261 21.44 16.39 -16.67
N ASP A 262 20.81 16.73 -15.56
CA ASP A 262 19.37 16.65 -15.40
C ASP A 262 18.82 17.81 -14.57
N ALA A 263 17.79 18.49 -15.06
CA ALA A 263 17.15 19.63 -14.40
C ALA A 263 16.40 19.24 -13.10
N TYR A 264 16.24 17.95 -12.83
CA TYR A 264 15.73 17.43 -11.56
C TYR A 264 16.60 17.85 -10.36
N VAL A 265 17.92 18.02 -10.56
CA VAL A 265 18.85 18.34 -9.48
C VAL A 265 18.66 19.77 -9.01
N ASP A 266 18.35 19.94 -7.73
CA ASP A 266 18.32 21.24 -7.07
C ASP A 266 19.77 21.69 -6.74
N LYS A 267 20.19 22.81 -7.29
CA LYS A 267 21.54 23.36 -7.13
C LYS A 267 21.87 23.77 -5.69
N GLU A 268 20.84 24.13 -4.93
CA GLU A 268 20.97 24.64 -3.56
C GLU A 268 20.83 23.54 -2.50
N PHE A 269 20.41 22.33 -2.90
CA PHE A 269 20.22 21.22 -1.97
C PHE A 269 21.47 20.32 -1.91
N GLY A 270 21.92 20.02 -0.68
CA GLY A 270 23.06 19.14 -0.43
C GLY A 270 24.36 19.68 -1.05
N THR A 271 24.98 18.89 -1.92
CA THR A 271 26.19 19.29 -2.67
C THR A 271 25.88 19.89 -4.05
N GLY A 272 24.64 19.78 -4.52
CA GLY A 272 24.26 20.06 -5.91
C GLY A 272 24.61 18.92 -6.88
N CYS A 273 25.10 17.79 -6.35
CA CYS A 273 25.35 16.55 -7.08
C CYS A 273 24.54 15.44 -6.44
N VAL A 274 23.79 14.69 -7.24
CA VAL A 274 22.89 13.61 -6.76
C VAL A 274 23.31 12.29 -7.38
N LYS A 275 23.55 11.26 -6.54
CA LYS A 275 23.72 9.90 -7.02
C LYS A 275 22.39 9.38 -7.58
N ILE A 276 22.42 8.66 -8.68
CA ILE A 276 21.22 8.13 -9.33
C ILE A 276 21.22 6.60 -9.17
N THR A 277 20.21 6.13 -8.42
CA THR A 277 20.01 4.71 -8.10
C THR A 277 18.62 4.27 -8.56
N PRO A 278 18.40 4.01 -9.85
CA PRO A 278 17.07 3.83 -10.44
C PRO A 278 16.24 2.71 -9.81
N ALA A 279 16.89 1.69 -9.27
CA ALA A 279 16.21 0.56 -8.65
C ALA A 279 15.75 0.80 -7.20
N HIS A 280 16.18 1.89 -6.54
CA HIS A 280 15.98 2.12 -5.10
C HIS A 280 15.45 3.52 -4.73
N ASP A 281 15.13 4.35 -5.71
CA ASP A 281 14.49 5.65 -5.51
C ASP A 281 13.52 5.95 -6.67
N PRO A 282 12.26 6.36 -6.39
CA PRO A 282 11.27 6.65 -7.45
C PRO A 282 11.66 7.82 -8.36
N ASN A 283 12.34 8.84 -7.84
CA ASN A 283 12.78 9.98 -8.65
C ASN A 283 13.98 9.58 -9.53
N ASP A 284 14.90 8.83 -8.96
CA ASP A 284 16.06 8.30 -9.70
C ASP A 284 15.62 7.32 -10.80
N PHE A 285 14.54 6.58 -10.59
CA PHE A 285 13.93 5.73 -11.62
C PHE A 285 13.45 6.54 -12.83
N GLU A 286 12.81 7.68 -12.63
CA GLU A 286 12.38 8.56 -13.71
C GLU A 286 13.59 9.24 -14.41
N VAL A 287 14.63 9.63 -13.65
CA VAL A 287 15.90 10.10 -14.23
C VAL A 287 16.54 8.98 -15.05
N GLY A 288 16.58 7.77 -14.49
CA GLY A 288 17.12 6.58 -15.16
C GLY A 288 16.46 6.31 -16.52
N LYS A 289 15.14 6.42 -16.60
CA LYS A 289 14.39 6.28 -17.85
C LYS A 289 14.75 7.36 -18.87
N ARG A 290 14.83 8.63 -18.45
CA ARG A 290 15.19 9.75 -19.35
C ARG A 290 16.58 9.60 -19.95
N HIS A 291 17.51 9.03 -19.18
CA HIS A 291 18.91 8.86 -19.57
C HIS A 291 19.26 7.43 -19.99
N ASN A 292 18.26 6.53 -20.07
CA ASN A 292 18.45 5.11 -20.40
C ASN A 292 19.54 4.44 -19.53
N LEU A 293 19.51 4.70 -18.22
CA LEU A 293 20.44 4.10 -17.26
C LEU A 293 20.00 2.67 -16.88
N PRO A 294 20.95 1.78 -16.55
CA PRO A 294 20.61 0.46 -16.07
C PRO A 294 19.91 0.50 -14.69
N GLU A 295 19.02 -0.44 -14.46
CA GLU A 295 18.29 -0.64 -13.21
C GLU A 295 18.95 -1.78 -12.42
N ILE A 296 19.76 -1.43 -11.42
CA ILE A 296 20.54 -2.40 -10.63
C ILE A 296 19.92 -2.54 -9.24
N ASN A 297 19.14 -3.62 -9.04
CA ASN A 297 18.60 -3.95 -7.73
C ASN A 297 19.66 -4.68 -6.89
N ILE A 298 19.95 -4.14 -5.70
CA ILE A 298 20.98 -4.66 -4.78
C ILE A 298 20.43 -5.28 -3.51
N MET A 299 19.12 -5.41 -3.39
CA MET A 299 18.46 -5.97 -2.21
C MET A 299 17.62 -7.21 -2.54
N ASN A 300 17.62 -8.15 -1.62
CA ASN A 300 16.69 -9.28 -1.59
C ASN A 300 15.31 -8.82 -1.07
N ASP A 301 14.32 -9.72 -1.09
CA ASP A 301 12.94 -9.43 -0.69
C ASP A 301 12.80 -9.09 0.81
N ASP A 302 13.70 -9.56 1.65
CA ASP A 302 13.83 -9.24 3.08
C ASP A 302 14.66 -7.99 3.36
N ALA A 303 15.09 -7.27 2.30
CA ALA A 303 16.00 -6.12 2.33
C ALA A 303 17.41 -6.43 2.88
N THR A 304 17.84 -7.67 2.86
CA THR A 304 19.26 -7.98 2.94
C THR A 304 19.97 -7.62 1.63
N ILE A 305 21.25 -7.29 1.69
CA ILE A 305 22.03 -7.00 0.49
C ILE A 305 22.20 -8.30 -0.31
N ASN A 306 21.95 -8.25 -1.61
CA ASN A 306 22.13 -9.40 -2.49
C ASN A 306 23.61 -9.60 -2.91
N GLU A 307 23.86 -10.58 -3.77
CA GLU A 307 25.20 -10.95 -4.23
C GLU A 307 25.99 -9.82 -4.93
N LEU A 308 25.28 -8.82 -5.50
CA LEU A 308 25.92 -7.65 -6.12
C LEU A 308 26.63 -6.74 -5.10
N GLY A 309 26.29 -6.86 -3.81
CA GLY A 309 26.96 -6.15 -2.73
C GLY A 309 28.29 -6.76 -2.29
N GLY A 310 28.77 -7.82 -2.96
CA GLY A 310 30.08 -8.44 -2.68
C GLY A 310 30.21 -8.88 -1.22
N LYS A 311 31.20 -8.36 -0.49
CA LYS A 311 31.43 -8.74 0.92
C LYS A 311 30.30 -8.38 1.88
N TYR A 312 29.35 -7.54 1.48
CA TYR A 312 28.18 -7.15 2.28
C TYR A 312 26.95 -8.04 1.99
N ALA A 313 27.06 -8.97 1.04
CA ALA A 313 25.96 -9.86 0.67
C ALA A 313 25.45 -10.64 1.89
N GLY A 314 24.12 -10.74 2.03
CA GLY A 314 23.43 -11.36 3.15
C GLY A 314 23.33 -10.52 4.42
N MET A 315 23.95 -9.34 4.49
CA MET A 315 23.79 -8.42 5.61
C MET A 315 22.44 -7.71 5.54
N ASP A 316 21.80 -7.47 6.69
CA ASP A 316 20.70 -6.51 6.78
C ASP A 316 21.16 -5.14 6.28
N ARG A 317 20.25 -4.42 5.59
CA ARG A 317 20.53 -3.11 4.98
C ARG A 317 21.17 -2.09 5.94
N TYR A 318 20.79 -2.08 7.22
CA TYR A 318 21.33 -1.14 8.20
C TYR A 318 22.70 -1.58 8.72
N GLU A 319 22.92 -2.89 8.84
CA GLU A 319 24.25 -3.42 9.19
C GLU A 319 25.23 -3.22 8.02
N ALA A 320 24.77 -3.44 6.79
CA ALA A 320 25.55 -3.16 5.59
C ALA A 320 25.91 -1.65 5.51
N ARG A 321 24.96 -0.75 5.79
CA ARG A 321 25.19 0.69 5.86
C ARG A 321 26.35 1.02 6.80
N LYS A 322 26.33 0.48 8.03
CA LYS A 322 27.40 0.71 9.03
C LYS A 322 28.76 0.21 8.53
N ALA A 323 28.79 -0.99 7.95
CA ALA A 323 30.01 -1.58 7.44
C ALA A 323 30.58 -0.81 6.25
N MET A 324 29.71 -0.41 5.31
CA MET A 324 30.11 0.38 4.14
C MET A 324 30.63 1.77 4.52
N VAL A 325 29.98 2.46 5.45
CA VAL A 325 30.41 3.77 5.95
C VAL A 325 31.81 3.66 6.57
N LYS A 326 32.06 2.60 7.36
CA LYS A 326 33.37 2.35 7.95
C LYS A 326 34.43 2.12 6.87
N ASP A 327 34.15 1.31 5.87
CA ASP A 327 35.11 1.04 4.80
C ASP A 327 35.37 2.29 3.95
N LEU A 328 34.39 3.17 3.73
CA LEU A 328 34.57 4.46 3.08
C LEU A 328 35.47 5.40 3.90
N GLU A 329 35.36 5.36 5.23
CA GLU A 329 36.23 6.09 6.14
C GLU A 329 37.67 5.55 6.07
N ASP A 330 37.85 4.23 6.15
CA ASP A 330 39.16 3.57 6.06
C ASP A 330 39.87 3.85 4.71
N LEU A 331 39.09 4.05 3.62
CA LEU A 331 39.60 4.44 2.29
C LEU A 331 39.83 5.93 2.14
N GLY A 332 39.50 6.75 3.13
CA GLY A 332 39.58 8.22 3.05
C GLY A 332 38.58 8.85 2.08
N LEU A 333 37.52 8.15 1.73
CA LEU A 333 36.45 8.62 0.84
C LEU A 333 35.25 9.22 1.58
N LEU A 334 35.10 8.97 2.89
CA LEU A 334 34.10 9.62 3.73
C LEU A 334 34.60 11.01 4.12
N VAL A 335 33.92 12.07 3.70
CA VAL A 335 34.28 13.46 3.97
C VAL A 335 33.83 13.93 5.33
N LYS A 336 32.53 13.71 5.61
CA LYS A 336 31.86 14.09 6.87
C LYS A 336 30.52 13.39 7.01
N VAL A 337 30.00 13.36 8.24
CA VAL A 337 28.66 12.88 8.57
C VAL A 337 27.92 14.04 9.23
N VAL A 338 26.78 14.43 8.68
CA VAL A 338 25.98 15.57 9.16
C VAL A 338 24.63 15.06 9.65
N PRO A 339 24.23 15.34 10.89
CA PRO A 339 22.89 15.02 11.36
C PRO A 339 21.82 15.63 10.45
N HIS A 340 20.83 14.85 10.09
CA HIS A 340 19.75 15.26 9.20
C HIS A 340 18.45 14.56 9.59
N GLN A 341 17.40 15.35 9.78
CA GLN A 341 16.06 14.82 9.95
C GLN A 341 15.40 14.70 8.58
N HIS A 342 14.87 13.54 8.26
CA HIS A 342 14.22 13.31 6.99
C HIS A 342 12.93 12.50 7.16
N ASN A 343 12.02 12.69 6.22
CA ASN A 343 10.73 12.03 6.19
C ASN A 343 10.86 10.65 5.55
N VAL A 344 10.52 9.59 6.30
CA VAL A 344 10.69 8.20 5.87
C VAL A 344 9.33 7.52 5.74
N GLY A 345 9.10 6.86 4.61
CA GLY A 345 7.91 6.04 4.41
C GLY A 345 7.97 4.76 5.24
N THR A 346 6.92 4.48 5.99
CA THR A 346 6.75 3.25 6.76
C THR A 346 5.44 2.56 6.40
N HIS A 347 5.40 1.24 6.48
CA HIS A 347 4.18 0.47 6.25
C HIS A 347 3.20 0.66 7.42
N ASP A 348 1.98 1.06 7.15
CA ASP A 348 0.96 1.40 8.18
C ASP A 348 0.63 0.24 9.12
N ARG A 349 0.84 -1.03 8.71
CA ARG A 349 0.50 -2.23 9.48
C ARG A 349 1.62 -2.75 10.38
N CYS A 350 2.84 -2.86 9.85
CA CYS A 350 3.99 -3.40 10.60
C CYS A 350 5.01 -2.34 11.01
N LYS A 351 4.81 -1.07 10.61
CA LYS A 351 5.67 0.09 10.92
C LYS A 351 7.12 -0.04 10.42
N THR A 352 7.38 -0.99 9.54
CA THR A 352 8.70 -1.17 8.93
C THR A 352 8.93 -0.10 7.87
N THR A 353 10.16 0.41 7.78
CA THR A 353 10.59 1.30 6.70
C THR A 353 10.43 0.59 5.35
N VAL A 354 9.72 1.24 4.45
CA VAL A 354 9.45 0.77 3.09
C VAL A 354 10.71 0.87 2.24
N GLU A 355 10.94 -0.12 1.39
CA GLU A 355 12.00 -0.10 0.37
C GLU A 355 11.41 0.10 -1.02
N PRO A 356 11.76 1.19 -1.72
CA PRO A 356 11.50 1.28 -3.14
C PRO A 356 12.28 0.20 -3.88
N MET A 357 11.60 -0.66 -4.63
CA MET A 357 12.22 -1.77 -5.38
C MET A 357 11.56 -1.94 -6.74
N ILE A 358 12.34 -2.30 -7.76
CA ILE A 358 11.79 -2.68 -9.07
C ILE A 358 11.38 -4.14 -9.03
N LYS A 359 10.09 -4.40 -9.27
CA LYS A 359 9.55 -5.76 -9.36
C LYS A 359 8.47 -5.86 -10.43
N PRO A 360 8.33 -7.04 -11.09
CA PRO A 360 7.20 -7.30 -11.97
C PRO A 360 5.91 -7.42 -11.15
N GLN A 361 4.94 -6.57 -11.46
CA GLN A 361 3.66 -6.48 -10.77
C GLN A 361 2.52 -6.28 -11.78
N TRP A 362 1.29 -6.48 -11.31
CA TRP A 362 0.08 -6.15 -12.05
C TRP A 362 -0.38 -4.73 -11.69
N PHE A 363 -0.65 -3.95 -12.73
CA PHE A 363 -1.05 -2.55 -12.61
C PHE A 363 -2.36 -2.27 -13.33
N VAL A 364 -3.09 -1.28 -12.82
CA VAL A 364 -4.25 -0.68 -13.50
C VAL A 364 -3.86 0.70 -13.98
N LYS A 365 -4.11 1.00 -15.28
CA LYS A 365 -3.98 2.35 -15.85
C LYS A 365 -5.13 3.20 -15.31
N MET A 366 -4.83 4.11 -14.40
CA MET A 366 -5.84 4.87 -13.66
C MET A 366 -6.26 6.17 -14.34
N GLU A 367 -5.41 6.78 -15.15
CA GLU A 367 -5.66 8.11 -15.72
C GLU A 367 -6.99 8.19 -16.50
N GLU A 368 -7.21 7.26 -17.44
CA GLU A 368 -8.45 7.24 -18.24
C GLU A 368 -9.69 6.92 -17.38
N MET A 369 -9.52 6.13 -16.34
CA MET A 369 -10.61 5.78 -15.42
C MET A 369 -10.95 6.93 -14.46
N ALA A 370 -10.00 7.81 -14.15
CA ALA A 370 -10.22 8.97 -13.30
C ALA A 370 -11.01 10.09 -14.00
N LYS A 371 -10.87 10.23 -15.33
CA LYS A 371 -11.53 11.30 -16.10
C LYS A 371 -13.05 11.37 -15.88
N PRO A 372 -13.85 10.31 -16.04
CA PRO A 372 -15.29 10.36 -15.81
C PRO A 372 -15.64 10.64 -14.33
N ALA A 373 -14.81 10.22 -13.38
CA ALA A 373 -15.02 10.49 -11.96
C ALA A 373 -14.81 11.99 -11.63
N ILE A 374 -13.78 12.61 -12.21
CA ILE A 374 -13.53 14.06 -12.14
C ILE A 374 -14.71 14.84 -12.76
N GLU A 375 -15.17 14.41 -13.94
CA GLU A 375 -16.29 15.04 -14.62
C GLU A 375 -17.60 14.94 -13.83
N ALA A 376 -17.87 13.82 -13.18
CA ALA A 376 -19.05 13.64 -12.33
C ALA A 376 -19.10 14.66 -11.19
N LEU A 377 -17.97 14.94 -10.54
CA LEU A 377 -17.91 15.99 -9.51
C LEU A 377 -18.12 17.39 -10.13
N LYS A 378 -17.44 17.69 -11.24
CA LYS A 378 -17.54 19.00 -11.91
C LYS A 378 -18.95 19.30 -12.41
N LYS A 379 -19.72 18.27 -12.80
CA LYS A 379 -21.12 18.39 -13.24
C LYS A 379 -22.13 18.40 -12.09
N GLY A 380 -21.72 18.05 -10.87
CA GLY A 380 -22.60 17.96 -9.70
C GLY A 380 -23.35 16.63 -9.58
N ASP A 381 -23.03 15.62 -10.41
CA ASP A 381 -23.57 14.26 -10.30
C ASP A 381 -23.05 13.55 -9.04
N LEU A 382 -21.84 13.94 -8.59
CA LEU A 382 -21.23 13.55 -7.33
C LEU A 382 -21.11 14.78 -6.43
N GLN A 383 -21.49 14.64 -5.17
CA GLN A 383 -21.43 15.73 -4.19
C GLN A 383 -20.77 15.27 -2.90
N PHE A 384 -19.98 16.14 -2.28
CA PHE A 384 -19.37 15.91 -0.96
C PHE A 384 -20.05 16.78 0.10
N VAL A 385 -20.29 16.17 1.25
CA VAL A 385 -20.80 16.89 2.42
C VAL A 385 -19.83 16.63 3.60
N PRO A 386 -19.09 17.66 4.02
CA PRO A 386 -19.03 19.04 3.51
C PRO A 386 -18.26 19.13 2.18
N GLU A 387 -18.59 20.15 1.40
CA GLU A 387 -18.09 20.40 0.02
C GLU A 387 -16.54 20.45 -0.07
N ARG A 388 -15.87 20.88 1.01
CA ARG A 388 -14.40 20.99 1.05
C ARG A 388 -13.66 19.69 0.67
N PHE A 389 -14.25 18.52 0.89
CA PHE A 389 -13.64 17.23 0.53
C PHE A 389 -13.61 16.99 -0.99
N GLY A 390 -14.40 17.72 -1.76
CA GLY A 390 -14.30 17.72 -3.22
C GLY A 390 -12.92 18.15 -3.73
N LYS A 391 -12.26 19.11 -3.06
CA LYS A 391 -10.89 19.53 -3.40
C LYS A 391 -9.87 18.40 -3.19
N THR A 392 -9.98 17.69 -2.07
CA THR A 392 -9.12 16.52 -1.78
C THR A 392 -9.33 15.43 -2.83
N TYR A 393 -10.58 15.13 -3.16
CA TYR A 393 -10.92 14.16 -4.20
C TYR A 393 -10.32 14.51 -5.57
N LEU A 394 -10.47 15.77 -6.01
CA LEU A 394 -9.86 16.23 -7.27
C LEU A 394 -8.35 16.15 -7.25
N HIS A 395 -7.71 16.56 -6.14
CA HIS A 395 -6.26 16.48 -6.00
C HIS A 395 -5.73 15.05 -6.18
N TRP A 396 -6.39 14.07 -5.59
CA TRP A 396 -6.02 12.66 -5.76
C TRP A 396 -6.20 12.16 -7.20
N LEU A 397 -7.32 12.48 -7.83
CA LEU A 397 -7.63 11.99 -9.18
C LEU A 397 -6.86 12.71 -10.29
N GLU A 398 -6.57 13.99 -10.13
CA GLU A 398 -5.79 14.76 -11.11
C GLU A 398 -4.29 14.41 -11.07
N ASN A 399 -3.81 13.86 -9.96
CA ASN A 399 -2.42 13.39 -9.79
C ASN A 399 -2.31 11.86 -9.70
N ILE A 400 -3.33 11.13 -10.17
CA ILE A 400 -3.38 9.68 -10.00
C ILE A 400 -2.30 8.99 -10.83
N ARG A 401 -1.66 7.99 -10.23
CA ARG A 401 -0.68 7.11 -10.88
C ARG A 401 -1.30 5.74 -11.12
N ASP A 402 -0.65 4.92 -11.95
CA ASP A 402 -1.06 3.54 -12.15
C ASP A 402 -1.02 2.77 -10.82
N TRP A 403 -2.11 2.09 -10.53
CA TRP A 403 -2.31 1.39 -9.27
C TRP A 403 -1.73 -0.02 -9.32
N CYS A 404 -0.76 -0.32 -8.46
CA CYS A 404 -0.27 -1.68 -8.25
C CYS A 404 -1.33 -2.48 -7.47
N ILE A 405 -1.91 -3.49 -8.12
CA ILE A 405 -3.00 -4.31 -7.56
C ILE A 405 -2.55 -5.68 -7.08
N SER A 406 -1.38 -6.14 -7.48
CA SER A 406 -0.86 -7.44 -7.00
C SER A 406 -0.25 -7.32 -5.61
N ARG A 407 -0.43 -8.36 -4.82
CA ARG A 407 0.16 -8.55 -3.49
C ARG A 407 0.67 -9.99 -3.38
N GLN A 408 1.78 -10.18 -2.69
CA GLN A 408 2.40 -11.47 -2.44
C GLN A 408 1.86 -12.07 -1.13
N LEU A 409 0.52 -12.15 -1.04
CA LEU A 409 -0.20 -12.63 0.13
C LEU A 409 -0.86 -13.97 -0.15
N TRP A 410 -1.03 -14.78 0.87
CA TRP A 410 -1.81 -16.00 0.81
C TRP A 410 -3.29 -15.76 1.07
N TRP A 411 -3.61 -14.79 1.93
CA TRP A 411 -4.97 -14.39 2.25
C TRP A 411 -5.45 -13.25 1.36
N GLY A 412 -6.34 -13.54 0.42
CA GLY A 412 -6.91 -12.57 -0.52
C GLY A 412 -7.39 -13.21 -1.81
N HIS A 413 -7.92 -12.39 -2.71
CA HIS A 413 -8.33 -12.81 -4.04
C HIS A 413 -7.13 -13.19 -4.90
N ARG A 414 -7.21 -14.34 -5.58
CA ARG A 414 -6.18 -14.72 -6.56
C ARG A 414 -6.39 -13.95 -7.87
N ILE A 415 -5.30 -13.42 -8.41
CA ILE A 415 -5.28 -12.88 -9.76
C ILE A 415 -5.51 -14.04 -10.75
N PRO A 416 -6.51 -13.91 -11.68
CA PRO A 416 -6.85 -14.99 -12.62
C PRO A 416 -5.85 -15.03 -13.82
N ALA A 417 -4.56 -15.11 -13.50
CA ALA A 417 -3.47 -15.18 -14.47
C ALA A 417 -2.71 -16.49 -14.27
N TYR A 418 -2.50 -17.19 -15.37
CA TYR A 418 -1.85 -18.49 -15.43
C TYR A 418 -0.53 -18.34 -16.17
N TYR A 419 0.51 -18.96 -15.66
CA TYR A 419 1.87 -18.90 -16.18
C TYR A 419 2.26 -20.29 -16.67
N CYS A 420 2.81 -20.38 -17.87
CA CYS A 420 3.36 -21.64 -18.37
C CYS A 420 4.75 -21.88 -17.75
N ASP A 421 5.01 -23.08 -17.30
CA ASP A 421 6.30 -23.46 -16.68
C ASP A 421 7.49 -23.30 -17.65
N ASP A 422 7.24 -23.38 -18.97
CA ASP A 422 8.25 -23.23 -20.03
C ASP A 422 8.57 -21.75 -20.36
N GLY A 423 8.10 -20.79 -19.56
CA GLY A 423 8.31 -19.36 -19.79
C GLY A 423 7.45 -18.79 -20.93
N GLY A 424 6.37 -19.46 -21.29
CA GLY A 424 5.40 -19.04 -22.28
C GLY A 424 4.59 -17.81 -21.90
N GLU A 425 3.60 -17.47 -22.73
CA GLU A 425 2.72 -16.33 -22.50
C GLU A 425 1.90 -16.48 -21.22
N THR A 426 1.69 -15.35 -20.55
CA THR A 426 0.75 -15.27 -19.41
C THR A 426 -0.68 -15.26 -19.96
N VAL A 427 -1.49 -16.22 -19.54
CA VAL A 427 -2.91 -16.31 -19.93
C VAL A 427 -3.79 -15.78 -18.80
N VAL A 428 -4.65 -14.83 -19.12
CA VAL A 428 -5.69 -14.35 -18.19
C VAL A 428 -7.02 -15.01 -18.58
N ALA A 429 -7.59 -15.80 -17.67
CA ALA A 429 -8.80 -16.57 -17.94
C ALA A 429 -9.65 -16.77 -16.69
N ARG A 430 -10.97 -17.00 -16.87
CA ARG A 430 -11.93 -17.29 -15.77
C ARG A 430 -11.67 -18.63 -15.12
N GLU A 431 -11.19 -19.58 -15.87
CA GLU A 431 -10.85 -20.93 -15.44
C GLU A 431 -9.44 -21.28 -15.94
N MET A 432 -8.81 -22.23 -15.30
CA MET A 432 -7.50 -22.72 -15.71
C MET A 432 -7.58 -23.26 -17.14
N PRO A 433 -6.79 -22.70 -18.07
CA PRO A 433 -6.78 -23.11 -19.48
C PRO A 433 -6.22 -24.52 -19.69
#